data_3e0f659881f72a681ff8b5939cbb7c56
#
_entry.id   3e0f659881f72a681ff8b5939cbb7c56
#
_cell.length_a   1.000
_cell.length_b   1.000
_cell.length_c   1.000
_cell.angle_alpha   90.00
_cell.angle_beta   90.00
_cell.angle_gamma   90.00
#
_symmetry.space_group_name_H-M   'P 1'
#
loop_
_entity.id
_entity.type
_entity.pdbx_description
1 polymer ?
#
loop_
_entity_poly.entity_id
_entity_poly.type
_entity_poly.pdbx_seq_one_letter_code
_entity_poly.pdbx_strand_id
1 'polypeptide(L)'
;MSTAWPPDIPVFYPGTDTVAALNLMAETLSSLLNPPVFRAERSTAFTISTGHQFIPWNNILEDSAGAWSSGSPTAYPAPASGWYHVQASVSLFGTGATGQVLIPAVAVAGTPPTGQGNPGWENAEVFVPTGGSSQPKIVGGSWFVYANAGDPIQIDLWFSSESGITAVDTTAGIRCRVGIVGVGV
;
A
#
# COMPACT_ATOMS: atom_id res chain seq x y z
N MET A 1 -1.15 -16.86 -18.84
CA MET A 1 -1.22 -15.54 -18.20
C MET A 1 -2.44 -14.85 -18.78
N SER A 2 -3.50 -14.67 -17.99
CA SER A 2 -4.67 -13.90 -18.41
C SER A 2 -4.31 -12.43 -18.32
N THR A 3 -4.26 -11.75 -19.46
CA THR A 3 -4.12 -10.29 -19.51
C THR A 3 -5.50 -9.70 -19.18
N ALA A 4 -5.80 -9.51 -17.90
CA ALA A 4 -7.08 -8.94 -17.45
C ALA A 4 -7.10 -7.40 -17.57
N TRP A 5 -6.58 -6.84 -18.66
CA TRP A 5 -6.70 -5.43 -18.96
C TRP A 5 -6.62 -5.17 -20.47
N PRO A 6 -7.50 -4.37 -21.05
CA PRO A 6 -8.64 -3.68 -20.41
C PRO A 6 -9.77 -4.66 -20.08
N PRO A 7 -10.70 -4.31 -19.15
CA PRO A 7 -11.89 -5.13 -18.95
C PRO A 7 -12.59 -5.29 -20.29
N ASP A 8 -13.07 -6.50 -20.57
CA ASP A 8 -13.79 -6.77 -21.82
C ASP A 8 -14.94 -5.77 -21.95
N ILE A 9 -14.79 -4.83 -22.88
CA ILE A 9 -15.90 -3.91 -23.19
C ILE A 9 -17.01 -4.78 -23.78
N PRO A 10 -18.20 -4.81 -23.17
CA PRO A 10 -19.27 -5.66 -23.65
C PRO A 10 -19.63 -5.28 -25.08
N VAL A 11 -19.46 -6.23 -26.00
CA VAL A 11 -19.85 -6.06 -27.39
C VAL A 11 -21.31 -6.48 -27.50
N PHE A 12 -22.16 -5.56 -27.95
CA PHE A 12 -23.57 -5.85 -28.18
C PHE A 12 -23.73 -6.69 -29.43
N TYR A 13 -24.16 -7.96 -29.26
CA TYR A 13 -24.58 -8.81 -30.34
C TYR A 13 -26.12 -8.86 -30.39
N PRO A 14 -26.73 -8.97 -31.58
CA PRO A 14 -28.16 -9.21 -31.68
C PRO A 14 -28.54 -10.50 -30.92
N GLY A 15 -29.46 -10.38 -29.95
CA GLY A 15 -29.91 -11.51 -29.13
C GLY A 15 -29.23 -11.65 -27.76
N THR A 16 -28.28 -10.81 -27.41
CA THR A 16 -27.78 -10.72 -26.04
C THR A 16 -28.77 -9.97 -25.13
N ASP A 17 -28.78 -10.30 -23.85
CA ASP A 17 -29.55 -9.54 -22.87
C ASP A 17 -28.99 -8.12 -22.76
N THR A 18 -29.63 -7.18 -23.43
CA THR A 18 -29.21 -5.77 -23.49
C THR A 18 -29.24 -5.10 -22.11
N VAL A 19 -30.09 -5.55 -21.21
CA VAL A 19 -30.18 -5.02 -19.83
C VAL A 19 -28.93 -5.43 -19.04
N ALA A 20 -28.54 -6.70 -19.11
CA ALA A 20 -27.33 -7.19 -18.44
C ALA A 20 -26.07 -6.49 -18.97
N ALA A 21 -25.97 -6.29 -20.28
CA ALA A 21 -24.85 -5.59 -20.90
C ALA A 21 -24.80 -4.11 -20.52
N LEU A 22 -25.95 -3.43 -20.44
CA LEU A 22 -26.04 -2.04 -20.00
C LEU A 22 -25.69 -1.90 -18.50
N ASN A 23 -26.12 -2.84 -17.66
CA ASN A 23 -25.75 -2.84 -16.25
C ASN A 23 -24.24 -3.03 -16.07
N LEU A 24 -23.63 -3.97 -16.79
CA LEU A 24 -22.19 -4.19 -16.76
C LEU A 24 -21.41 -2.94 -17.23
N MET A 25 -21.87 -2.26 -18.28
CA MET A 25 -21.28 -0.99 -18.70
C MET A 25 -21.43 0.10 -17.64
N ALA A 26 -22.57 0.20 -17.00
CA ALA A 26 -22.81 1.18 -15.94
C ALA A 26 -21.90 0.91 -14.71
N GLU A 27 -21.74 -0.34 -14.33
CA GLU A 27 -20.83 -0.76 -13.25
C GLU A 27 -19.36 -0.44 -13.60
N THR A 28 -18.95 -0.78 -14.82
CA THR A 28 -17.60 -0.48 -15.32
C THR A 28 -17.33 1.03 -15.35
N LEU A 29 -18.27 1.82 -15.86
CA LEU A 29 -18.14 3.27 -15.86
C LEU A 29 -18.13 3.85 -14.45
N SER A 30 -18.95 3.34 -13.55
CA SER A 30 -18.97 3.76 -12.16
C SER A 30 -17.64 3.51 -11.47
N SER A 31 -17.01 2.36 -11.69
CA SER A 31 -15.71 2.03 -11.11
C SER A 31 -14.57 2.89 -11.68
N LEU A 32 -14.67 3.28 -12.95
CA LEU A 32 -13.70 4.19 -13.58
C LEU A 32 -13.85 5.64 -13.10
N LEU A 33 -15.09 6.09 -12.88
CA LEU A 33 -15.39 7.46 -12.44
C LEU A 33 -15.21 7.64 -10.93
N ASN A 34 -15.39 6.59 -10.15
CA ASN A 34 -15.30 6.61 -8.70
C ASN A 34 -14.39 5.45 -8.21
N PRO A 35 -13.10 5.48 -8.51
CA PRO A 35 -12.20 4.43 -8.07
C PRO A 35 -12.16 4.38 -6.54
N PRO A 36 -11.98 3.20 -5.92
CA PRO A 36 -11.78 3.12 -4.50
C PRO A 36 -10.51 3.87 -4.09
N VAL A 37 -10.65 4.74 -3.08
CA VAL A 37 -9.56 5.54 -2.54
C VAL A 37 -9.43 5.25 -1.05
N PHE A 38 -8.22 4.94 -0.62
CA PHE A 38 -7.87 4.85 0.78
C PHE A 38 -6.67 5.74 1.07
N ARG A 39 -6.79 6.57 2.11
CA ARG A 39 -5.69 7.42 2.60
C ARG A 39 -5.63 7.33 4.11
N ALA A 40 -4.45 7.05 4.63
CA ALA A 40 -4.25 6.94 6.05
C ALA A 40 -2.90 7.50 6.50
N GLU A 41 -2.83 7.80 7.78
CA GLU A 41 -1.61 8.20 8.47
C GLU A 41 -1.37 7.31 9.68
N ARG A 42 -0.11 7.15 10.02
CA ARG A 42 0.31 6.71 11.35
C ARG A 42 0.79 7.93 12.12
N SER A 43 0.04 8.28 13.16
CA SER A 43 0.30 9.47 13.99
C SER A 43 0.95 9.15 15.34
N THR A 44 1.05 7.87 15.71
CA THR A 44 1.70 7.41 16.94
C THR A 44 2.94 6.60 16.61
N ALA A 45 3.99 6.76 17.41
CA ALA A 45 5.22 6.00 17.24
C ALA A 45 4.96 4.49 17.37
N PHE A 46 5.74 3.69 16.63
CA PHE A 46 5.85 2.26 16.86
C PHE A 46 7.31 1.83 16.65
N THR A 47 7.73 0.81 17.37
CA THR A 47 9.09 0.29 17.28
C THR A 47 9.22 -0.62 16.06
N ILE A 48 10.28 -0.43 15.29
CA ILE A 48 10.62 -1.30 14.16
C ILE A 48 11.56 -2.39 14.69
N SER A 49 11.20 -3.63 14.39
CA SER A 49 12.03 -4.83 14.69
C SER A 49 12.68 -5.35 13.41
N THR A 50 13.64 -6.23 13.58
CA THR A 50 14.31 -6.94 12.47
C THR A 50 13.31 -7.79 11.68
N GLY A 51 13.49 -7.85 10.38
CA GLY A 51 12.65 -8.61 9.46
C GLY A 51 11.48 -7.80 8.90
N HIS A 52 10.44 -8.49 8.48
CA HIS A 52 9.24 -7.90 7.89
C HIS A 52 8.29 -7.36 8.95
N GLN A 53 7.78 -6.16 8.74
CA GLN A 53 6.84 -5.53 9.65
C GLN A 53 5.84 -4.65 8.89
N PHE A 54 4.55 -4.92 9.08
CA PHE A 54 3.50 -4.12 8.48
C PHE A 54 3.19 -2.88 9.30
N ILE A 55 2.98 -1.74 8.63
CA ILE A 55 2.67 -0.48 9.29
C ILE A 55 1.20 -0.47 9.75
N PRO A 56 0.93 -0.31 11.05
CA PRO A 56 -0.45 -0.20 11.53
C PRO A 56 -0.94 1.25 11.42
N TRP A 57 -1.97 1.47 10.61
CA TRP A 57 -2.60 2.79 10.43
C TRP A 57 -3.54 3.09 11.58
N ASN A 58 -3.60 4.33 12.03
CA ASN A 58 -4.44 4.73 13.16
C ASN A 58 -5.20 6.04 12.95
N ASN A 59 -4.97 6.73 11.85
CA ASN A 59 -5.71 7.93 11.47
C ASN A 59 -6.12 7.81 10.00
N ILE A 60 -7.40 7.53 9.76
CA ILE A 60 -7.94 7.35 8.42
C ILE A 60 -8.43 8.70 7.93
N LEU A 61 -7.86 9.16 6.83
CA LEU A 61 -8.19 10.43 6.19
C LEU A 61 -9.31 10.26 5.17
N GLU A 62 -9.33 9.11 4.50
CA GLU A 62 -10.30 8.78 3.46
C GLU A 62 -10.40 7.27 3.31
N ASP A 63 -11.61 6.76 3.21
CA ASP A 63 -11.92 5.38 2.84
C ASP A 63 -13.24 5.40 2.07
N SER A 64 -13.16 5.62 0.76
CA SER A 64 -14.35 5.78 -0.09
C SER A 64 -15.18 4.50 -0.21
N ALA A 65 -14.55 3.34 -0.01
CA ALA A 65 -15.21 2.03 -0.09
C ALA A 65 -15.66 1.50 1.28
N GLY A 66 -15.23 2.11 2.40
CA GLY A 66 -15.52 1.63 3.75
C GLY A 66 -14.93 0.25 4.04
N ALA A 67 -13.81 -0.09 3.39
CA ALA A 67 -13.23 -1.42 3.46
C ALA A 67 -12.28 -1.62 4.65
N TRP A 68 -11.70 -0.55 5.18
CA TRP A 68 -10.75 -0.63 6.28
C TRP A 68 -11.43 -0.95 7.62
N SER A 69 -10.71 -1.66 8.49
CA SER A 69 -11.17 -2.00 9.84
C SER A 69 -10.08 -1.77 10.88
N SER A 70 -10.44 -1.18 12.00
CA SER A 70 -9.54 -1.03 13.16
C SER A 70 -9.11 -2.36 13.79
N GLY A 71 -9.84 -3.44 13.54
CA GLY A 71 -9.47 -4.80 13.95
C GLY A 71 -8.31 -5.38 13.16
N SER A 72 -8.01 -4.84 11.97
CA SER A 72 -6.87 -5.21 11.13
C SER A 72 -6.14 -3.95 10.66
N PRO A 73 -5.51 -3.19 11.57
CA PRO A 73 -5.03 -1.84 11.28
C PRO A 73 -3.88 -1.77 10.28
N THR A 74 -3.23 -2.88 9.98
CA THR A 74 -2.12 -2.97 9.02
C THR A 74 -2.57 -3.20 7.59
N ALA A 75 -3.85 -3.51 7.36
CA ALA A 75 -4.36 -3.98 6.09
C ALA A 75 -5.47 -3.07 5.54
N TYR A 76 -5.43 -2.82 4.25
CA TYR A 76 -6.57 -2.33 3.49
C TYR A 76 -7.07 -3.46 2.59
N PRO A 77 -8.22 -4.08 2.87
CA PRO A 77 -8.79 -5.08 1.98
C PRO A 77 -9.18 -4.47 0.64
N ALA A 78 -8.73 -5.04 -0.45
CA ALA A 78 -9.10 -4.60 -1.79
C ALA A 78 -10.63 -4.71 -1.98
N PRO A 79 -11.36 -3.62 -2.25
CA PRO A 79 -12.82 -3.68 -2.40
C PRO A 79 -13.29 -4.50 -3.61
N ALA A 80 -12.46 -4.56 -4.64
CA ALA A 80 -12.70 -5.31 -5.87
C ALA A 80 -11.40 -5.89 -6.41
N SER A 81 -11.49 -6.90 -7.27
CA SER A 81 -10.30 -7.43 -7.96
C SER A 81 -9.84 -6.45 -9.02
N GLY A 82 -8.56 -6.10 -9.03
CA GLY A 82 -8.03 -5.16 -10.01
C GLY A 82 -6.62 -4.64 -9.68
N TRP A 83 -6.20 -3.64 -10.44
CA TRP A 83 -4.93 -2.96 -10.21
C TRP A 83 -5.09 -1.78 -9.26
N TYR A 84 -4.13 -1.66 -8.36
CA TYR A 84 -4.07 -0.59 -7.37
C TYR A 84 -2.75 0.16 -7.48
N HIS A 85 -2.83 1.48 -7.51
CA HIS A 85 -1.67 2.35 -7.34
C HIS A 85 -1.51 2.65 -5.85
N VAL A 86 -0.38 2.27 -5.29
CA VAL A 86 -0.05 2.43 -3.88
C VAL A 86 1.12 3.38 -3.75
N GLN A 87 0.96 4.40 -2.93
CA GLN A 87 2.04 5.31 -2.54
C GLN A 87 2.20 5.29 -1.03
N ALA A 88 3.43 5.21 -0.54
CA ALA A 88 3.68 5.32 0.87
C ALA A 88 4.92 6.16 1.16
N SER A 89 4.89 6.86 2.30
CA SER A 89 6.04 7.50 2.89
C SER A 89 6.13 7.12 4.36
N VAL A 90 7.31 6.71 4.80
CA VAL A 90 7.58 6.29 6.17
C VAL A 90 8.61 7.21 6.77
N SER A 91 8.27 7.82 7.88
CA SER A 91 9.20 8.62 8.67
C SER A 91 9.89 7.73 9.69
N LEU A 92 11.21 7.77 9.72
CA LEU A 92 12.06 7.02 10.63
C LEU A 92 12.77 8.00 11.57
N PHE A 93 12.76 7.67 12.84
CA PHE A 93 13.44 8.43 13.87
C PHE A 93 14.25 7.50 14.79
N GLY A 94 15.45 7.92 15.13
CA GLY A 94 16.31 7.17 16.07
C GLY A 94 17.77 7.15 15.65
N THR A 95 18.61 6.62 16.53
CA THR A 95 20.05 6.42 16.30
C THR A 95 20.25 4.99 15.83
N GLY A 96 20.21 4.78 14.53
CA GLY A 96 20.51 3.47 13.94
C GLY A 96 22.01 3.19 13.90
N ALA A 97 22.39 1.92 13.92
CA ALA A 97 23.77 1.50 13.65
C ALA A 97 24.11 1.65 12.16
N THR A 98 25.43 1.74 11.87
CA THR A 98 25.94 1.88 10.49
C THR A 98 25.55 0.68 9.64
N GLY A 99 25.10 0.93 8.42
CA GLY A 99 24.89 -0.13 7.43
C GLY A 99 23.55 -0.85 7.52
N GLN A 100 22.57 -0.25 8.16
CA GLN A 100 21.21 -0.81 8.18
C GLN A 100 20.48 -0.48 6.88
N VAL A 101 19.84 -1.49 6.32
CA VAL A 101 18.99 -1.36 5.12
C VAL A 101 17.55 -1.44 5.56
N LEU A 102 16.75 -0.48 5.14
CA LEU A 102 15.31 -0.51 5.28
C LEU A 102 14.71 -0.43 3.89
N ILE A 103 13.85 -1.38 3.59
CA ILE A 103 13.18 -1.47 2.30
C ILE A 103 11.66 -1.37 2.53
N PRO A 104 11.03 -0.27 2.14
CA PRO A 104 9.59 -0.22 2.06
C PRO A 104 9.11 -1.00 0.83
N ALA A 105 8.06 -1.77 1.00
CA ALA A 105 7.46 -2.60 -0.04
C ALA A 105 5.95 -2.67 0.12
N VAL A 106 5.25 -3.19 -0.88
CA VAL A 106 3.83 -3.51 -0.80
C VAL A 106 3.66 -5.02 -0.77
N ALA A 107 3.01 -5.52 0.26
CA ALA A 107 2.55 -6.89 0.35
C ALA A 107 1.08 -6.99 -0.06
N VAL A 108 0.74 -8.00 -0.83
CA VAL A 108 -0.64 -8.34 -1.19
C VAL A 108 -0.92 -9.76 -0.70
N ALA A 109 -2.12 -10.00 -0.19
CA ALA A 109 -2.55 -11.28 0.39
C ALA A 109 -1.67 -11.74 1.56
N GLY A 110 -1.10 -10.78 2.32
CA GLY A 110 -0.26 -11.07 3.49
C GLY A 110 1.11 -11.64 3.16
N THR A 111 1.48 -11.69 1.89
CA THR A 111 2.78 -12.20 1.45
C THR A 111 3.72 -11.04 1.15
N PRO A 112 4.72 -10.78 2.01
CA PRO A 112 5.77 -9.82 1.70
C PRO A 112 6.52 -10.26 0.44
N PRO A 113 6.95 -9.33 -0.42
CA PRO A 113 7.78 -9.69 -1.55
C PRO A 113 9.09 -10.30 -1.05
N THR A 114 9.39 -11.52 -1.46
CA THR A 114 10.60 -12.24 -1.09
C THR A 114 11.64 -12.19 -2.21
N GLY A 115 12.73 -11.45 -1.99
CA GLY A 115 13.89 -11.41 -2.89
C GLY A 115 13.95 -10.21 -3.83
N GLN A 116 15.18 -9.88 -4.25
CA GLN A 116 15.42 -8.88 -5.30
C GLN A 116 14.79 -9.35 -6.62
N GLY A 117 14.06 -8.48 -7.28
CA GLY A 117 13.36 -8.76 -8.54
C GLY A 117 11.86 -9.04 -8.39
N ASN A 118 11.29 -8.98 -7.20
CA ASN A 118 9.83 -8.94 -7.03
C ASN A 118 9.31 -7.50 -7.23
N PRO A 119 8.15 -7.29 -7.90
CA PRO A 119 7.64 -5.96 -8.22
C PRO A 119 7.43 -5.02 -7.03
N GLY A 120 7.42 -5.53 -5.80
CA GLY A 120 7.32 -4.73 -4.59
C GLY A 120 8.65 -4.19 -4.05
N TRP A 121 9.80 -4.68 -4.56
CA TRP A 121 11.14 -4.32 -4.07
C TRP A 121 11.87 -3.28 -4.93
N GLU A 122 11.40 -3.01 -6.13
CA GLU A 122 12.17 -2.32 -7.16
C GLU A 122 12.46 -0.84 -6.89
N ASN A 123 11.90 -0.23 -5.84
CA ASN A 123 11.95 1.23 -5.74
C ASN A 123 12.47 1.83 -4.44
N ALA A 124 12.97 1.08 -3.47
CA ALA A 124 13.40 1.73 -2.25
C ALA A 124 14.40 0.96 -1.40
N GLU A 125 15.59 0.79 -1.89
CA GLU A 125 16.72 0.52 -0.99
C GLU A 125 17.14 1.84 -0.35
N VAL A 126 16.89 2.00 0.96
CA VAL A 126 17.34 3.16 1.69
C VAL A 126 18.40 2.77 2.69
N PHE A 127 19.57 3.21 2.42
CA PHE A 127 20.66 3.18 3.38
C PHE A 127 20.37 4.20 4.49
N VAL A 128 20.20 3.74 5.72
CA VAL A 128 20.11 4.64 6.88
C VAL A 128 21.53 5.01 7.30
N PRO A 129 22.03 6.20 6.94
CA PRO A 129 23.36 6.60 7.32
C PRO A 129 23.46 6.77 8.84
N THR A 130 24.56 6.34 9.39
CA THR A 130 24.94 6.51 10.78
C THR A 130 25.28 7.93 11.14
N GLY A 131 25.17 8.20 12.39
CA GLY A 131 25.58 9.40 13.06
C GLY A 131 24.36 10.00 13.78
N GLY A 132 24.45 10.17 15.09
CA GLY A 132 23.40 10.63 15.98
C GLY A 132 22.73 11.95 15.62
N SER A 133 22.16 12.03 14.43
CA SER A 133 21.34 13.14 14.02
C SER A 133 19.90 12.83 14.43
N SER A 134 19.35 13.68 15.27
CA SER A 134 17.93 13.73 15.60
C SER A 134 17.02 14.13 14.43
N GLN A 135 17.51 14.01 13.20
CA GLN A 135 16.75 14.40 12.03
C GLN A 135 15.94 13.18 11.52
N PRO A 136 14.64 13.35 11.31
CA PRO A 136 13.82 12.32 10.74
C PRO A 136 14.29 12.01 9.30
N LYS A 137 14.23 10.74 8.94
CA LYS A 137 14.48 10.28 7.58
C LYS A 137 13.17 9.79 7.00
N ILE A 138 12.87 10.22 5.78
CA ILE A 138 11.67 9.81 5.09
C ILE A 138 12.09 8.84 3.99
N VAL A 139 11.48 7.67 4.01
CA VAL A 139 11.62 6.66 2.98
C VAL A 139 10.25 6.36 2.40
N GLY A 140 10.17 6.04 1.14
CA GLY A 140 8.88 5.78 0.51
C GLY A 140 9.02 5.27 -0.91
N GLY A 141 7.89 4.97 -1.50
CA GLY A 141 7.81 4.46 -2.86
C GLY A 141 6.41 4.57 -3.43
N SER A 142 6.34 4.15 -4.68
CA SER A 142 5.11 4.10 -5.46
C SER A 142 5.08 2.79 -6.24
N TRP A 143 4.00 2.04 -6.13
CA TRP A 143 3.87 0.70 -6.69
C TRP A 143 2.54 0.53 -7.40
N PHE A 144 2.54 -0.34 -8.41
CA PHE A 144 1.32 -0.89 -9.00
C PHE A 144 1.23 -2.37 -8.62
N VAL A 145 0.14 -2.75 -7.98
CA VAL A 145 -0.09 -4.13 -7.54
C VAL A 145 -1.46 -4.61 -7.99
N TYR A 146 -1.56 -5.89 -8.32
CA TYR A 146 -2.84 -6.53 -8.54
C TYR A 146 -3.29 -7.21 -7.25
N ALA A 147 -4.56 -7.00 -6.88
CA ALA A 147 -5.18 -7.65 -5.73
C ALA A 147 -6.54 -8.24 -6.13
N ASN A 148 -6.91 -9.39 -5.59
CA ASN A 148 -8.28 -9.89 -5.69
C ASN A 148 -9.15 -9.22 -4.63
N ALA A 149 -10.46 -9.21 -4.83
CA ALA A 149 -11.39 -8.69 -3.84
C ALA A 149 -11.19 -9.38 -2.48
N GLY A 150 -11.00 -8.58 -1.45
CA GLY A 150 -10.72 -9.03 -0.08
C GLY A 150 -9.24 -9.26 0.24
N ASP A 151 -8.34 -9.28 -0.75
CA ASP A 151 -6.91 -9.41 -0.48
C ASP A 151 -6.41 -8.17 0.30
N PRO A 152 -5.69 -8.36 1.42
CA PRO A 152 -5.09 -7.26 2.15
C PRO A 152 -3.94 -6.62 1.36
N ILE A 153 -4.00 -5.32 1.17
CA ILE A 153 -2.90 -4.49 0.67
C ILE A 153 -2.25 -3.85 1.90
N GLN A 154 -0.94 -4.09 2.07
CA GLN A 154 -0.20 -3.71 3.26
C GLN A 154 1.13 -3.04 2.88
N ILE A 155 1.54 -2.06 3.67
CA ILE A 155 2.90 -1.50 3.55
C ILE A 155 3.80 -2.28 4.47
N ASP A 156 4.75 -2.98 3.88
CA ASP A 156 5.78 -3.75 4.55
C ASP A 156 7.07 -2.95 4.68
N LEU A 157 7.71 -3.08 5.83
CA LEU A 157 9.04 -2.58 6.08
C LEU A 157 9.94 -3.77 6.39
N TRP A 158 10.90 -4.04 5.53
CA TRP A 158 11.94 -4.99 5.84
C TRP A 158 13.15 -4.29 6.42
N PHE A 159 13.65 -4.79 7.53
CA PHE A 159 14.78 -4.21 8.25
C PHE A 159 15.86 -5.25 8.55
N SER A 160 17.11 -4.93 8.20
CA SER A 160 18.21 -5.90 8.21
C SER A 160 18.80 -6.20 9.59
N SER A 161 18.66 -5.31 10.56
CA SER A 161 19.20 -5.53 11.91
C SER A 161 18.51 -4.71 12.99
N GLU A 162 18.47 -5.26 14.20
CA GLU A 162 17.88 -4.57 15.35
C GLU A 162 18.74 -3.40 15.80
N SER A 163 18.14 -2.21 15.90
CA SER A 163 18.70 -1.14 16.73
C SER A 163 17.74 0.04 16.80
N GLY A 164 17.16 0.30 17.92
CA GLY A 164 16.65 1.59 18.40
C GLY A 164 15.95 2.53 17.42
N ILE A 165 15.53 2.05 16.24
CA ILE A 165 14.80 2.85 15.26
C ILE A 165 13.32 2.76 15.56
N THR A 166 12.69 3.92 15.64
CA THR A 166 11.25 4.05 15.79
C THR A 166 10.69 4.63 14.51
N ALA A 167 9.63 4.08 13.98
CA ALA A 167 8.88 4.75 12.94
C ALA A 167 7.96 5.79 13.58
N VAL A 168 7.83 6.91 12.89
CA VAL A 168 7.05 8.08 13.27
C VAL A 168 7.71 8.98 14.32
N ASP A 169 8.14 10.12 13.88
CA ASP A 169 8.43 11.24 14.77
C ASP A 169 7.14 12.04 15.00
N THR A 170 6.51 11.80 16.15
CA THR A 170 5.33 12.54 16.56
C THR A 170 5.67 13.99 16.99
N THR A 171 6.93 14.24 17.34
CA THR A 171 7.39 15.53 17.87
C THR A 171 7.50 16.57 16.76
N ALA A 172 7.98 16.17 15.57
CA ALA A 172 8.12 17.07 14.42
C ALA A 172 6.87 17.16 13.53
N GLY A 173 5.78 16.47 13.89
CA GLY A 173 4.57 16.41 13.05
C GLY A 173 4.75 15.61 11.77
N ILE A 174 5.87 14.92 11.62
CA ILE A 174 6.17 14.08 10.46
C ILE A 174 5.56 12.70 10.69
N ARG A 175 4.68 12.29 9.80
CA ARG A 175 3.88 11.07 9.92
C ARG A 175 4.18 10.10 8.79
N CYS A 176 4.01 8.81 9.06
CA CYS A 176 3.89 7.85 7.96
C CYS A 176 2.55 8.08 7.26
N ARG A 177 2.55 7.93 5.94
CA ARG A 177 1.36 8.11 5.10
C ARG A 177 1.25 7.02 4.07
N VAL A 178 0.02 6.67 3.74
CA VAL A 178 -0.30 5.81 2.61
C VAL A 178 -1.45 6.40 1.81
N GLY A 179 -1.38 6.23 0.50
CA GLY A 179 -2.48 6.42 -0.44
C GLY A 179 -2.61 5.19 -1.32
N ILE A 180 -3.82 4.64 -1.44
CA ILE A 180 -4.14 3.51 -2.31
C ILE A 180 -5.31 3.93 -3.18
N VAL A 181 -5.17 3.79 -4.49
CA VAL A 181 -6.21 4.12 -5.46
C VAL A 181 -6.38 2.95 -6.42
N GLY A 182 -7.62 2.50 -6.60
CA GLY A 182 -7.95 1.55 -7.65
C GLY A 182 -7.78 2.21 -9.01
N VAL A 183 -7.01 1.62 -9.91
CA VAL A 183 -6.72 2.18 -11.25
C VAL A 183 -7.27 1.32 -12.38
N GLY A 184 -7.96 0.25 -12.04
CA GLY A 184 -8.61 -0.64 -12.99
C GLY A 184 -9.24 -1.82 -12.24
N VAL A 185 -10.52 -1.78 -12.05
CA VAL A 185 -11.38 -2.81 -11.44
C VAL A 185 -12.40 -3.30 -12.44
#